data_d03c3b80da5b50a130ba24b03f105568
#
_entry.id   d03c3b80da5b50a130ba24b03f105568
#
_cell.length_a   1.000
_cell.length_b   1.000
_cell.length_c   1.000
_cell.angle_alpha   90.00
_cell.angle_beta   90.00
_cell.angle_gamma   90.00
#
_symmetry.space_group_name_H-M   'P 1'
#
loop_
_entity.id
_entity.type
_entity.pdbx_description
1 polymer ?
#
loop_
_entity_poly.entity_id
_entity_poly.type
_entity_poly.pdbx_seq_one_letter_code
_entity_poly.pdbx_strand_id
1 'polypeptide(L)'
;MLDSKQCEAFLAVAEVGSFDAAGEHLCITPSAVSLRVQALEKYLGQILIIRGRPCVLTQAGQTLLQHLRHTRLMEQNLLQGLMGKSSESEFYKIALASNADSLATWLLPTIQQTLFKEKIVLELKIDDQSHTHTLLETGQVNACITAEEQVMAGCLAQPLGKMRYKMLASAEFVNQWFSGGINRENLRKTPAVIFNHKDLMHSEVLLKGYGLPMQSYPYSFIPATDAFIKAIQLGLGYGMVPELQVQPLLEKGTLIDIMPEAQLDVPLYWHHWKRQSKQLDVLTETIVQSAKKILR
;
A
#
# COMPACT_ATOMS: atom_id res chain seq x y z
N MET A 1 -31.53 1.88 -14.45
CA MET A 1 -30.53 2.60 -13.61
C MET A 1 -30.60 1.99 -12.22
N LEU A 2 -29.47 1.79 -11.55
CA LEU A 2 -29.45 1.28 -10.18
C LEU A 2 -30.04 2.33 -9.23
N ASP A 3 -30.84 1.88 -8.27
CA ASP A 3 -31.41 2.76 -7.26
C ASP A 3 -30.35 3.15 -6.22
N SER A 4 -30.19 4.46 -5.97
CA SER A 4 -29.12 4.97 -5.10
C SER A 4 -29.27 4.47 -3.65
N LYS A 5 -30.50 4.43 -3.10
CA LYS A 5 -30.74 3.97 -1.73
C LYS A 5 -30.47 2.48 -1.54
N GLN A 6 -30.71 1.68 -2.57
CA GLN A 6 -30.40 0.26 -2.56
C GLN A 6 -28.89 0.04 -2.64
N CYS A 7 -28.20 0.81 -3.48
CA CYS A 7 -26.74 0.79 -3.59
C CYS A 7 -26.05 1.24 -2.30
N GLU A 8 -26.52 2.31 -1.65
CA GLU A 8 -26.02 2.78 -0.36
C GLU A 8 -26.18 1.72 0.74
N ALA A 9 -27.35 1.06 0.78
CA ALA A 9 -27.58 -0.01 1.76
C ALA A 9 -26.64 -1.20 1.54
N PHE A 10 -26.42 -1.59 0.29
CA PHE A 10 -25.45 -2.64 -0.05
C PHE A 10 -24.02 -2.24 0.32
N LEU A 11 -23.59 -1.01 -0.04
CA LEU A 11 -22.26 -0.48 0.29
C LEU A 11 -22.04 -0.49 1.81
N ALA A 12 -23.00 0.02 2.58
CA ALA A 12 -22.88 0.06 4.04
C ALA A 12 -22.68 -1.35 4.62
N VAL A 13 -23.48 -2.35 4.21
CA VAL A 13 -23.32 -3.74 4.70
C VAL A 13 -21.97 -4.31 4.27
N ALA A 14 -21.54 -4.05 3.04
CA ALA A 14 -20.27 -4.52 2.51
C ALA A 14 -19.05 -3.93 3.26
N GLU A 15 -19.15 -2.70 3.74
CA GLU A 15 -18.08 -2.00 4.45
C GLU A 15 -18.00 -2.38 5.94
N VAL A 16 -19.14 -2.53 6.62
CA VAL A 16 -19.15 -2.82 8.05
C VAL A 16 -19.36 -4.30 8.40
N GLY A 17 -19.69 -5.14 7.40
CA GLY A 17 -19.85 -6.60 7.57
C GLY A 17 -21.11 -7.05 8.33
N SER A 18 -22.06 -6.13 8.60
CA SER A 18 -23.27 -6.43 9.39
C SER A 18 -24.44 -5.55 8.96
N PHE A 19 -25.65 -6.13 8.90
CA PHE A 19 -26.87 -5.39 8.64
C PHE A 19 -27.26 -4.46 9.79
N ASP A 20 -26.95 -4.84 11.03
CA ASP A 20 -27.22 -4.03 12.21
C ASP A 20 -26.35 -2.76 12.21
N ALA A 21 -25.03 -2.91 12.05
CA ALA A 21 -24.11 -1.79 12.00
C ALA A 21 -24.35 -0.89 10.75
N ALA A 22 -24.75 -1.48 9.62
CA ALA A 22 -25.15 -0.70 8.45
C ALA A 22 -26.42 0.13 8.70
N GLY A 23 -27.37 -0.41 9.46
CA GLY A 23 -28.55 0.33 9.90
C GLY A 23 -28.21 1.54 10.76
N GLU A 24 -27.32 1.38 11.72
CA GLU A 24 -26.79 2.47 12.54
C GLU A 24 -26.06 3.52 11.68
N HIS A 25 -25.19 3.08 10.78
CA HIS A 25 -24.44 3.98 9.88
C HIS A 25 -25.35 4.82 8.98
N LEU A 26 -26.46 4.23 8.48
CA LEU A 26 -27.43 4.89 7.59
C LEU A 26 -28.58 5.56 8.33
N CYS A 27 -28.61 5.50 9.66
CA CYS A 27 -29.72 6.02 10.49
C CYS A 27 -31.09 5.43 10.08
N ILE A 28 -31.15 4.13 9.74
CA ILE A 28 -32.37 3.38 9.42
C ILE A 28 -32.38 2.02 10.14
N THR A 29 -33.50 1.35 10.15
CA THR A 29 -33.61 0.02 10.80
C THR A 29 -32.84 -1.05 10.00
N PRO A 30 -32.28 -2.09 10.67
CA PRO A 30 -31.63 -3.21 9.97
C PRO A 30 -32.58 -3.93 8.98
N SER A 31 -33.88 -3.98 9.29
CA SER A 31 -34.89 -4.53 8.37
C SER A 31 -35.04 -3.69 7.10
N ALA A 32 -34.97 -2.36 7.20
CA ALA A 32 -34.99 -1.48 6.04
C ALA A 32 -33.73 -1.65 5.16
N VAL A 33 -32.55 -1.80 5.77
CA VAL A 33 -31.31 -2.14 5.05
C VAL A 33 -31.49 -3.47 4.31
N SER A 34 -31.99 -4.50 5.01
CA SER A 34 -32.21 -5.82 4.44
C SER A 34 -33.16 -5.79 3.24
N LEU A 35 -34.27 -5.06 3.34
CA LEU A 35 -35.23 -4.91 2.23
C LEU A 35 -34.61 -4.21 1.02
N ARG A 36 -33.81 -3.16 1.23
CA ARG A 36 -33.11 -2.47 0.16
C ARG A 36 -32.11 -3.37 -0.56
N VAL A 37 -31.31 -4.14 0.17
CA VAL A 37 -30.35 -5.10 -0.39
C VAL A 37 -31.10 -6.20 -1.16
N GLN A 38 -32.17 -6.77 -0.60
CA GLN A 38 -33.00 -7.77 -1.30
C GLN A 38 -33.60 -7.23 -2.59
N ALA A 39 -34.09 -5.98 -2.59
CA ALA A 39 -34.61 -5.35 -3.79
C ALA A 39 -33.53 -5.21 -4.87
N LEU A 40 -32.29 -4.86 -4.50
CA LEU A 40 -31.16 -4.80 -5.41
C LEU A 40 -30.78 -6.18 -5.95
N GLU A 41 -30.71 -7.20 -5.09
CA GLU A 41 -30.45 -8.60 -5.47
C GLU A 41 -31.52 -9.12 -6.45
N LYS A 42 -32.78 -8.81 -6.18
CA LYS A 42 -33.91 -9.16 -7.05
C LYS A 42 -33.83 -8.46 -8.42
N TYR A 43 -33.47 -7.17 -8.43
CA TYR A 43 -33.30 -6.40 -9.66
C TYR A 43 -32.18 -6.94 -10.54
N LEU A 44 -31.06 -7.34 -9.92
CA LEU A 44 -29.90 -7.89 -10.61
C LEU A 44 -30.01 -9.39 -10.93
N GLY A 45 -30.94 -10.09 -10.31
CA GLY A 45 -31.08 -11.55 -10.43
C GLY A 45 -29.92 -12.32 -9.80
N GLN A 46 -29.18 -11.71 -8.86
CA GLN A 46 -27.97 -12.26 -8.24
C GLN A 46 -27.99 -12.03 -6.74
N ILE A 47 -27.56 -13.02 -5.98
CA ILE A 47 -27.27 -12.85 -4.55
C ILE A 47 -25.94 -12.12 -4.43
N LEU A 48 -25.92 -11.02 -3.68
CA LEU A 48 -24.75 -10.18 -3.48
C LEU A 48 -24.08 -10.42 -2.15
N ILE A 49 -24.84 -10.77 -1.11
CA ILE A 49 -24.37 -10.94 0.26
C ILE A 49 -24.79 -12.30 0.80
N ILE A 50 -23.84 -13.09 1.24
CA ILE A 50 -24.06 -14.29 2.05
C ILE A 50 -24.25 -13.82 3.50
N ARG A 51 -25.44 -14.05 4.03
CA ARG A 51 -25.80 -13.65 5.39
C ARG A 51 -25.07 -14.52 6.40
N GLY A 52 -24.32 -13.90 7.32
CA GLY A 52 -23.55 -14.56 8.37
C GLY A 52 -23.06 -13.54 9.39
N ARG A 53 -22.19 -13.95 10.29
CA ARG A 53 -21.47 -13.07 11.22
C ARG A 53 -19.98 -13.38 11.15
N PRO A 54 -19.20 -12.57 10.40
CA PRO A 54 -19.60 -11.42 9.57
C PRO A 54 -20.32 -11.82 8.27
N CYS A 55 -21.00 -10.86 7.63
CA CYS A 55 -21.53 -11.02 6.28
C CYS A 55 -20.40 -11.11 5.26
N VAL A 56 -20.53 -11.98 4.25
CA VAL A 56 -19.53 -12.20 3.21
C VAL A 56 -20.11 -11.85 1.84
N LEU A 57 -19.35 -11.18 0.98
CA LEU A 57 -19.78 -10.88 -0.37
C LEU A 57 -19.64 -12.10 -1.28
N THR A 58 -20.60 -12.29 -2.18
CA THR A 58 -20.46 -13.20 -3.33
C THR A 58 -19.52 -12.59 -4.38
N GLN A 59 -19.15 -13.35 -5.41
CA GLN A 59 -18.41 -12.81 -6.54
C GLN A 59 -19.15 -11.66 -7.23
N ALA A 60 -20.47 -11.78 -7.40
CA ALA A 60 -21.32 -10.71 -7.93
C ALA A 60 -21.33 -9.48 -7.01
N GLY A 61 -21.39 -9.72 -5.69
CA GLY A 61 -21.28 -8.66 -4.69
C GLY A 61 -19.95 -7.92 -4.75
N GLN A 62 -18.84 -8.63 -4.90
CA GLN A 62 -17.51 -8.02 -5.03
C GLN A 62 -17.42 -7.14 -6.29
N THR A 63 -17.90 -7.64 -7.43
CA THR A 63 -17.93 -6.88 -8.69
C THR A 63 -18.77 -5.62 -8.55
N LEU A 64 -19.95 -5.71 -7.92
CA LEU A 64 -20.81 -4.55 -7.70
C LEU A 64 -20.16 -3.54 -6.72
N LEU A 65 -19.53 -4.03 -5.64
CA LEU A 65 -18.82 -3.19 -4.68
C LEU A 65 -17.72 -2.35 -5.36
N GLN A 66 -16.91 -2.99 -6.19
CA GLN A 66 -15.87 -2.31 -6.97
C GLN A 66 -16.46 -1.22 -7.88
N HIS A 67 -17.53 -1.56 -8.61
CA HIS A 67 -18.20 -0.61 -9.48
C HIS A 67 -18.77 0.60 -8.71
N LEU A 68 -19.46 0.36 -7.61
CA LEU A 68 -20.06 1.43 -6.81
C LEU A 68 -19.01 2.34 -6.15
N ARG A 69 -17.93 1.78 -5.63
CA ARG A 69 -16.80 2.56 -5.09
C ARG A 69 -16.18 3.45 -6.17
N HIS A 70 -15.94 2.89 -7.35
CA HIS A 70 -15.41 3.64 -8.48
C HIS A 70 -16.36 4.78 -8.91
N THR A 71 -17.65 4.49 -9.01
CA THR A 71 -18.67 5.50 -9.34
C THR A 71 -18.69 6.62 -8.30
N ARG A 72 -18.61 6.29 -7.01
CA ARG A 72 -18.56 7.24 -5.90
C ARG A 72 -17.32 8.14 -5.97
N LEU A 73 -16.15 7.57 -6.27
CA LEU A 73 -14.92 8.36 -6.47
C LEU A 73 -15.06 9.34 -7.65
N MET A 74 -15.64 8.88 -8.77
CA MET A 74 -15.87 9.73 -9.95
C MET A 74 -16.88 10.84 -9.67
N GLU A 75 -17.96 10.53 -8.97
CA GLU A 75 -18.96 11.51 -8.55
C GLU A 75 -18.37 12.56 -7.61
N GLN A 76 -17.59 12.14 -6.62
CA GLN A 76 -16.88 13.06 -5.72
C GLN A 76 -15.94 13.99 -6.49
N ASN A 77 -15.15 13.45 -7.43
CA ASN A 77 -14.28 14.25 -8.28
C ASN A 77 -15.04 15.27 -9.13
N LEU A 78 -16.20 14.86 -9.69
CA LEU A 78 -17.06 15.73 -10.49
C LEU A 78 -17.66 16.86 -9.64
N LEU A 79 -18.23 16.52 -8.48
CA LEU A 79 -18.83 17.49 -7.57
C LEU A 79 -17.80 18.51 -7.07
N GLN A 80 -16.60 18.04 -6.71
CA GLN A 80 -15.49 18.91 -6.33
C GLN A 80 -15.09 19.85 -7.48
N GLY A 81 -15.08 19.37 -8.73
CA GLY A 81 -14.80 20.20 -9.90
C GLY A 81 -15.88 21.23 -10.23
N LEU A 82 -17.16 20.89 -9.98
CA LEU A 82 -18.32 21.73 -10.30
C LEU A 82 -18.63 22.75 -9.19
N MET A 83 -18.47 22.39 -7.92
CA MET A 83 -18.81 23.24 -6.78
C MET A 83 -17.94 24.50 -6.68
N GLY A 84 -16.83 24.55 -7.46
CA GLY A 84 -15.97 25.73 -7.52
C GLY A 84 -15.44 26.16 -6.17
N LYS A 85 -14.56 27.15 -6.12
CA LYS A 85 -14.01 27.76 -4.91
C LYS A 85 -15.07 28.57 -4.11
N SER A 86 -16.19 27.97 -3.76
CA SER A 86 -17.25 28.68 -3.05
C SER A 86 -17.07 28.74 -1.52
N SER A 87 -16.06 28.06 -0.97
CA SER A 87 -15.63 28.31 0.40
C SER A 87 -14.10 28.32 0.48
N GLU A 88 -13.53 29.36 1.05
CA GLU A 88 -12.07 29.55 1.23
C GLU A 88 -11.41 28.52 2.15
N SER A 89 -12.16 27.57 2.69
CA SER A 89 -11.71 26.64 3.73
C SER A 89 -11.84 25.14 3.39
N GLU A 90 -12.36 24.76 2.22
CA GLU A 90 -12.51 23.33 1.91
C GLU A 90 -11.21 22.68 1.40
N PHE A 91 -10.78 21.68 2.15
CA PHE A 91 -9.68 20.79 1.75
C PHE A 91 -10.19 19.67 0.84
N TYR A 92 -9.39 19.34 -0.18
CA TYR A 92 -9.61 18.16 -1.01
C TYR A 92 -9.10 16.91 -0.31
N LYS A 93 -9.97 15.92 -0.13
CA LYS A 93 -9.56 14.62 0.40
C LYS A 93 -9.16 13.70 -0.75
N ILE A 94 -7.91 13.21 -0.74
CA ILE A 94 -7.38 12.25 -1.69
C ILE A 94 -6.92 11.00 -0.93
N ALA A 95 -7.41 9.83 -1.33
CA ALA A 95 -6.96 8.56 -0.81
C ALA A 95 -5.87 7.97 -1.70
N LEU A 96 -4.72 7.65 -1.11
CA LEU A 96 -3.57 7.06 -1.80
C LEU A 96 -3.15 5.76 -1.12
N ALA A 97 -2.66 4.80 -1.91
CA ALA A 97 -1.97 3.64 -1.37
C ALA A 97 -0.46 3.73 -1.66
N SER A 98 0.35 3.32 -0.70
CA SER A 98 1.80 3.28 -0.81
C SER A 98 2.37 2.12 -0.02
N ASN A 99 3.57 1.66 -0.39
CA ASN A 99 4.35 0.82 0.49
C ASN A 99 4.98 1.65 1.62
N ALA A 100 5.30 1.00 2.71
CA ALA A 100 5.85 1.64 3.91
C ALA A 100 7.17 2.37 3.61
N ASP A 101 8.02 1.79 2.78
CA ASP A 101 9.35 2.32 2.46
C ASP A 101 9.30 3.62 1.64
N SER A 102 8.42 3.71 0.64
CA SER A 102 8.20 4.95 -0.10
C SER A 102 7.67 6.06 0.80
N LEU A 103 6.75 5.71 1.70
CA LEU A 103 6.18 6.67 2.66
C LEU A 103 7.25 7.17 3.65
N ALA A 104 8.10 6.28 4.17
CA ALA A 104 9.13 6.62 5.15
C ALA A 104 10.31 7.41 4.55
N THR A 105 10.49 7.35 3.23
CA THR A 105 11.69 7.95 2.59
C THR A 105 11.37 9.19 1.77
N TRP A 106 10.80 9.04 0.61
CA TRP A 106 10.76 10.07 -0.41
C TRP A 106 9.37 10.69 -0.66
N LEU A 107 8.28 9.96 -0.39
CA LEU A 107 6.94 10.38 -0.78
C LEU A 107 6.50 11.66 -0.05
N LEU A 108 6.52 11.66 1.29
CA LEU A 108 6.03 12.82 2.07
C LEU A 108 6.83 14.10 1.81
N PRO A 109 8.18 14.09 1.83
CA PRO A 109 8.95 15.28 1.50
C PRO A 109 8.67 15.82 0.10
N THR A 110 8.40 14.93 -0.85
CA THR A 110 8.09 15.27 -2.24
C THR A 110 6.78 16.05 -2.38
N ILE A 111 5.73 15.58 -1.72
CA ILE A 111 4.36 16.10 -1.92
C ILE A 111 3.98 17.22 -0.96
N GLN A 112 4.75 17.46 0.10
CA GLN A 112 4.44 18.41 1.18
C GLN A 112 3.98 19.78 0.65
N GLN A 113 4.74 20.40 -0.23
CA GLN A 113 4.43 21.74 -0.75
C GLN A 113 3.16 21.74 -1.59
N THR A 114 2.96 20.70 -2.40
CA THR A 114 1.77 20.54 -3.25
C THR A 114 0.52 20.35 -2.41
N LEU A 115 0.59 19.53 -1.36
CA LEU A 115 -0.53 19.33 -0.44
C LEU A 115 -0.98 20.65 0.20
N PHE A 116 -0.01 21.44 0.65
CA PHE A 116 -0.29 22.73 1.26
C PHE A 116 -0.88 23.74 0.28
N LYS A 117 -0.25 23.88 -0.91
CA LYS A 117 -0.66 24.84 -1.94
C LYS A 117 -2.06 24.52 -2.50
N GLU A 118 -2.33 23.26 -2.78
CA GLU A 118 -3.60 22.80 -3.38
C GLU A 118 -4.66 22.47 -2.33
N LYS A 119 -4.38 22.73 -1.03
CA LYS A 119 -5.29 22.43 0.10
C LYS A 119 -5.75 20.97 0.10
N ILE A 120 -4.82 20.03 -0.06
CA ILE A 120 -5.10 18.60 -0.09
C ILE A 120 -4.87 17.99 1.29
N VAL A 121 -5.80 17.17 1.76
CA VAL A 121 -5.62 16.23 2.88
C VAL A 121 -5.60 14.80 2.35
N LEU A 122 -4.68 14.01 2.89
CA LEU A 122 -4.48 12.63 2.44
C LEU A 122 -5.11 11.63 3.40
N GLU A 123 -5.71 10.61 2.82
CA GLU A 123 -5.96 9.33 3.48
C GLU A 123 -4.96 8.32 2.91
N LEU A 124 -3.96 7.95 3.71
CA LEU A 124 -2.93 7.01 3.27
C LEU A 124 -3.27 5.59 3.73
N LYS A 125 -3.26 4.66 2.77
CA LYS A 125 -3.36 3.23 3.03
C LYS A 125 -2.00 2.59 2.74
N ILE A 126 -1.50 1.81 3.69
CA ILE A 126 -0.22 1.13 3.56
C ILE A 126 -0.47 -0.35 3.34
N ASP A 127 0.12 -0.90 2.30
CA ASP A 127 0.21 -2.34 2.05
C ASP A 127 1.56 -2.65 1.40
N ASP A 128 1.86 -3.91 1.18
CA ASP A 128 3.01 -4.33 0.40
C ASP A 128 2.93 -3.79 -1.03
N GLN A 129 4.08 -3.46 -1.62
CA GLN A 129 4.17 -2.86 -2.96
C GLN A 129 3.58 -3.72 -4.07
N SER A 130 3.49 -5.03 -3.88
CA SER A 130 2.84 -5.94 -4.81
C SER A 130 1.32 -6.06 -4.58
N HIS A 131 0.77 -5.42 -3.54
CA HIS A 131 -0.65 -5.48 -3.20
C HIS A 131 -1.38 -4.12 -3.26
N THR A 132 -0.64 -3.01 -3.26
CA THR A 132 -1.23 -1.65 -3.29
C THR A 132 -2.14 -1.42 -4.50
N HIS A 133 -1.86 -2.04 -5.66
CA HIS A 133 -2.69 -1.94 -6.86
C HIS A 133 -4.11 -2.49 -6.63
N THR A 134 -4.27 -3.51 -5.79
CA THR A 134 -5.59 -4.07 -5.45
C THR A 134 -6.48 -3.05 -4.75
N LEU A 135 -5.90 -2.12 -3.98
CA LEU A 135 -6.66 -1.04 -3.36
C LEU A 135 -7.20 -0.04 -4.40
N LEU A 136 -6.45 0.18 -5.48
CA LEU A 136 -6.90 0.99 -6.61
C LEU A 136 -8.00 0.25 -7.40
N GLU A 137 -7.82 -1.03 -7.72
CA GLU A 137 -8.81 -1.88 -8.38
C GLU A 137 -10.14 -1.92 -7.65
N THR A 138 -10.09 -2.05 -6.34
CA THR A 138 -11.30 -2.10 -5.50
C THR A 138 -11.91 -0.74 -5.22
N GLY A 139 -11.40 0.34 -5.84
CA GLY A 139 -11.91 1.71 -5.68
C GLY A 139 -11.76 2.27 -4.27
N GLN A 140 -10.80 1.76 -3.51
CA GLN A 140 -10.53 2.23 -2.14
C GLN A 140 -9.58 3.42 -2.09
N VAL A 141 -8.84 3.66 -3.18
CA VAL A 141 -7.91 4.79 -3.32
C VAL A 141 -8.01 5.41 -4.71
N ASN A 142 -7.59 6.66 -4.82
CA ASN A 142 -7.57 7.41 -6.08
C ASN A 142 -6.35 7.06 -6.94
N ALA A 143 -5.22 6.73 -6.30
CA ALA A 143 -3.98 6.34 -6.95
C ALA A 143 -3.11 5.51 -5.99
N CYS A 144 -2.09 4.83 -6.52
CA CYS A 144 -1.18 4.05 -5.70
C CYS A 144 0.25 4.01 -6.25
N ILE A 145 1.20 3.78 -5.34
CA ILE A 145 2.57 3.37 -5.66
C ILE A 145 2.62 1.84 -5.55
N THR A 146 3.06 1.18 -6.62
CA THR A 146 3.09 -0.28 -6.72
C THR A 146 4.35 -0.76 -7.44
N ALA A 147 4.74 -2.02 -7.24
CA ALA A 147 5.76 -2.69 -8.05
C ALA A 147 5.16 -3.33 -9.33
N GLU A 148 3.84 -3.37 -9.45
CA GLU A 148 3.15 -3.97 -10.59
C GLU A 148 3.21 -3.03 -11.80
N GLU A 149 3.78 -3.50 -12.91
CA GLU A 149 3.84 -2.76 -14.17
C GLU A 149 2.52 -2.80 -14.93
N GLN A 150 1.82 -3.94 -14.82
CA GLN A 150 0.59 -4.17 -15.56
C GLN A 150 -0.54 -3.30 -15.02
N VAL A 151 -1.11 -2.50 -15.89
CA VAL A 151 -2.16 -1.54 -15.53
C VAL A 151 -3.54 -2.11 -15.85
N MET A 152 -4.49 -1.91 -14.93
CA MET A 152 -5.86 -2.32 -15.16
C MET A 152 -6.60 -1.37 -16.13
N ALA A 153 -7.70 -1.89 -16.74
CA ALA A 153 -8.54 -1.11 -17.65
C ALA A 153 -9.06 0.18 -16.97
N GLY A 154 -8.93 1.31 -17.67
CA GLY A 154 -9.35 2.62 -17.15
C GLY A 154 -8.29 3.37 -16.34
N CYS A 155 -7.14 2.75 -16.04
CA CYS A 155 -6.02 3.37 -15.35
C CYS A 155 -4.85 3.69 -16.30
N LEU A 156 -3.90 4.45 -15.78
CA LEU A 156 -2.58 4.71 -16.34
C LEU A 156 -1.53 4.30 -15.34
N ALA A 157 -0.41 3.78 -15.83
CA ALA A 157 0.81 3.54 -15.06
C ALA A 157 1.91 4.46 -15.55
N GLN A 158 2.61 5.11 -14.63
CA GLN A 158 3.76 5.95 -14.92
C GLN A 158 4.97 5.43 -14.14
N PRO A 159 6.11 5.13 -14.80
CA PRO A 159 7.29 4.66 -14.10
C PRO A 159 7.86 5.77 -13.21
N LEU A 160 8.16 5.41 -11.98
CA LEU A 160 8.75 6.30 -10.98
C LEU A 160 10.28 6.15 -10.89
N GLY A 161 10.80 4.96 -11.18
CA GLY A 161 12.19 4.57 -11.00
C GLY A 161 12.29 3.28 -10.18
N LYS A 162 13.47 3.00 -9.61
CA LYS A 162 13.73 1.78 -8.85
C LYS A 162 14.18 2.12 -7.44
N MET A 163 13.57 1.48 -6.44
CA MET A 163 14.05 1.54 -5.06
C MET A 163 15.06 0.43 -4.83
N ARG A 164 16.27 0.81 -4.43
CA ARG A 164 17.34 -0.13 -4.14
C ARG A 164 17.30 -0.60 -2.71
N TYR A 165 17.37 -1.91 -2.53
CA TYR A 165 17.49 -2.59 -1.25
C TYR A 165 18.86 -3.24 -1.11
N LYS A 166 19.39 -3.23 0.11
CA LYS A 166 20.68 -3.83 0.48
C LYS A 166 20.53 -4.72 1.70
N MET A 167 21.32 -5.79 1.76
CA MET A 167 21.37 -6.66 2.94
C MET A 167 22.32 -6.07 3.97
N LEU A 168 21.78 -5.57 5.07
CA LEU A 168 22.54 -4.81 6.06
C LEU A 168 22.57 -5.46 7.44
N ALA A 169 23.64 -5.21 8.15
CA ALA A 169 23.80 -5.54 9.56
C ALA A 169 24.61 -4.44 10.28
N SER A 170 24.58 -4.39 11.61
CA SER A 170 25.47 -3.52 12.37
C SER A 170 26.92 -4.05 12.36
N ALA A 171 27.89 -3.15 12.51
CA ALA A 171 29.30 -3.53 12.54
C ALA A 171 29.61 -4.55 13.66
N GLU A 172 29.00 -4.39 14.82
CA GLU A 172 29.16 -5.32 15.97
C GLU A 172 28.57 -6.69 15.62
N PHE A 173 27.43 -6.73 14.97
CA PHE A 173 26.79 -7.98 14.53
C PHE A 173 27.67 -8.73 13.51
N VAL A 174 28.25 -8.02 12.54
CA VAL A 174 29.18 -8.59 11.56
C VAL A 174 30.37 -9.22 12.22
N ASN A 175 30.99 -8.53 13.18
CA ASN A 175 32.14 -9.04 13.95
C ASN A 175 31.78 -10.29 14.75
N GLN A 176 30.59 -10.35 15.32
CA GLN A 176 30.15 -11.49 16.13
C GLN A 176 29.80 -12.71 15.28
N TRP A 177 29.07 -12.52 14.18
CA TRP A 177 28.43 -13.63 13.42
C TRP A 177 29.14 -13.95 12.11
N PHE A 178 29.82 -12.99 11.51
CA PHE A 178 30.40 -13.09 10.17
C PHE A 178 31.92 -12.81 10.13
N SER A 179 32.64 -12.97 11.24
CA SER A 179 34.07 -12.75 11.31
C SER A 179 34.89 -13.62 10.36
N GLY A 180 34.38 -14.80 10.01
CA GLY A 180 34.97 -15.72 9.01
C GLY A 180 34.39 -15.57 7.59
N GLY A 181 33.71 -14.45 7.30
CA GLY A 181 32.99 -14.25 6.06
C GLY A 181 31.59 -14.86 6.06
N ILE A 182 30.81 -14.56 5.02
CA ILE A 182 29.44 -15.01 4.88
C ILE A 182 29.40 -16.32 4.08
N ASN A 183 28.80 -17.32 4.67
CA ASN A 183 28.61 -18.62 4.04
C ASN A 183 27.30 -19.28 4.51
N ARG A 184 26.91 -20.35 3.82
CA ARG A 184 25.66 -21.07 4.09
C ARG A 184 25.54 -21.57 5.53
N GLU A 185 26.63 -21.97 6.15
CA GLU A 185 26.63 -22.59 7.47
C GLU A 185 26.37 -21.55 8.57
N ASN A 186 27.07 -20.39 8.52
CA ASN A 186 26.84 -19.34 9.49
C ASN A 186 25.48 -18.65 9.28
N LEU A 187 25.01 -18.43 8.05
CA LEU A 187 23.68 -17.87 7.79
C LEU A 187 22.55 -18.72 8.39
N ARG A 188 22.68 -20.06 8.42
CA ARG A 188 21.71 -20.94 9.09
C ARG A 188 21.57 -20.73 10.59
N LYS A 189 22.59 -20.20 11.23
CA LYS A 189 22.65 -20.01 12.69
C LYS A 189 22.42 -18.56 13.10
N THR A 190 22.51 -17.64 12.15
CA THR A 190 22.49 -16.20 12.40
C THR A 190 21.05 -15.67 12.29
N PRO A 191 20.55 -14.92 13.28
CA PRO A 191 19.21 -14.39 13.24
C PRO A 191 19.03 -13.31 12.16
N ALA A 192 17.95 -13.40 11.40
CA ALA A 192 17.52 -12.40 10.45
C ALA A 192 16.40 -11.52 11.03
N VAL A 193 16.28 -10.30 10.53
CA VAL A 193 15.12 -9.43 10.74
C VAL A 193 14.40 -9.30 9.42
N ILE A 194 13.10 -9.62 9.41
CA ILE A 194 12.23 -9.59 8.23
C ILE A 194 11.04 -8.69 8.55
N PHE A 195 10.57 -7.92 7.58
CA PHE A 195 9.52 -6.95 7.84
C PHE A 195 8.20 -7.63 8.24
N ASN A 196 7.70 -8.55 7.44
CA ASN A 196 6.53 -9.37 7.76
C ASN A 196 6.51 -10.64 6.87
N HIS A 197 5.46 -11.44 7.02
CA HIS A 197 5.32 -12.71 6.27
C HIS A 197 5.04 -12.53 4.76
N LYS A 198 4.72 -11.32 4.29
CA LYS A 198 4.57 -11.00 2.86
C LYS A 198 5.91 -10.57 2.23
N ASP A 199 6.88 -10.16 3.03
CA ASP A 199 8.20 -9.75 2.55
C ASP A 199 9.04 -10.98 2.15
N LEU A 200 9.12 -11.19 0.85
CA LEU A 200 9.88 -12.29 0.26
C LEU A 200 11.32 -11.91 -0.13
N MET A 201 11.67 -10.63 -0.15
CA MET A 201 12.98 -10.14 -0.64
C MET A 201 14.14 -10.80 0.08
N HIS A 202 14.09 -10.84 1.41
CA HIS A 202 15.13 -11.48 2.23
C HIS A 202 15.28 -12.97 1.91
N SER A 203 14.16 -13.71 1.87
CA SER A 203 14.15 -15.14 1.61
C SER A 203 14.58 -15.49 0.18
N GLU A 204 14.22 -14.68 -0.81
CA GLU A 204 14.64 -14.86 -2.20
C GLU A 204 16.15 -14.69 -2.38
N VAL A 205 16.74 -13.68 -1.74
CA VAL A 205 18.20 -13.46 -1.76
C VAL A 205 18.93 -14.65 -1.14
N LEU A 206 18.50 -15.15 0.01
CA LEU A 206 19.16 -16.27 0.67
C LEU A 206 18.93 -17.60 -0.06
N LEU A 207 17.75 -17.79 -0.62
CA LEU A 207 17.45 -19.00 -1.41
C LEU A 207 18.29 -19.03 -2.68
N LYS A 208 18.35 -17.91 -3.42
CA LYS A 208 19.10 -17.82 -4.69
C LYS A 208 20.61 -17.90 -4.48
N GLY A 209 21.13 -17.19 -3.47
CA GLY A 209 22.57 -17.08 -3.24
C GLY A 209 23.16 -18.27 -2.48
N TYR A 210 22.41 -18.85 -1.54
CA TYR A 210 22.93 -19.85 -0.59
C TYR A 210 22.09 -21.13 -0.49
N GLY A 211 20.99 -21.24 -1.23
CA GLY A 211 20.07 -22.37 -1.16
C GLY A 211 19.37 -22.52 0.20
N LEU A 212 19.09 -21.39 0.88
CA LEU A 212 18.48 -21.34 2.21
C LEU A 212 17.03 -20.90 2.13
N PRO A 213 16.05 -21.81 2.28
CA PRO A 213 14.65 -21.43 2.41
C PRO A 213 14.41 -20.77 3.79
N MET A 214 13.35 -19.98 3.91
CA MET A 214 13.03 -19.16 5.09
C MET A 214 13.04 -19.97 6.41
N GLN A 215 12.57 -21.23 6.39
CA GLN A 215 12.52 -22.07 7.59
C GLN A 215 13.87 -22.60 8.04
N SER A 216 14.96 -22.36 7.30
CA SER A 216 16.29 -22.94 7.56
C SER A 216 17.21 -22.08 8.42
N TYR A 217 16.77 -20.88 8.82
CA TYR A 217 17.50 -19.94 9.68
C TYR A 217 16.55 -19.25 10.68
N PRO A 218 17.06 -18.78 11.83
CA PRO A 218 16.24 -18.05 12.80
C PRO A 218 15.88 -16.65 12.25
N TYR A 219 14.66 -16.18 12.54
CA TYR A 219 14.24 -14.84 12.15
C TYR A 219 13.23 -14.24 13.11
N SER A 220 13.14 -12.91 13.09
CA SER A 220 12.13 -12.12 13.79
C SER A 220 11.34 -11.26 12.78
N PHE A 221 10.02 -11.13 12.98
CA PHE A 221 9.22 -10.17 12.24
C PHE A 221 9.12 -8.85 13.00
N ILE A 222 9.45 -7.74 12.32
CA ILE A 222 9.34 -6.38 12.85
C ILE A 222 8.62 -5.50 11.81
N PRO A 223 7.27 -5.44 11.84
CA PRO A 223 6.46 -4.83 10.78
C PRO A 223 6.28 -3.31 10.96
N ALA A 224 7.34 -2.60 11.32
CA ALA A 224 7.36 -1.14 11.44
C ALA A 224 8.71 -0.61 10.98
N THR A 225 8.71 0.28 9.98
CA THR A 225 9.90 0.69 9.22
C THR A 225 11.04 1.21 10.11
N ASP A 226 10.74 2.14 11.02
CA ASP A 226 11.77 2.70 11.92
C ASP A 226 12.26 1.67 12.94
N ALA A 227 11.35 0.85 13.50
CA ALA A 227 11.70 -0.21 14.43
C ALA A 227 12.52 -1.31 13.76
N PHE A 228 12.24 -1.61 12.49
CA PHE A 228 13.00 -2.57 11.67
C PHE A 228 14.47 -2.15 11.54
N ILE A 229 14.72 -0.91 11.13
CA ILE A 229 16.09 -0.36 11.04
C ILE A 229 16.76 -0.32 12.41
N LYS A 230 16.01 0.10 13.43
CA LYS A 230 16.52 0.14 14.80
C LYS A 230 16.93 -1.22 15.32
N ALA A 231 16.17 -2.27 14.99
CA ALA A 231 16.51 -3.64 15.34
C ALA A 231 17.85 -4.08 14.71
N ILE A 232 18.06 -3.76 13.44
CA ILE A 232 19.32 -4.07 12.75
C ILE A 232 20.48 -3.28 13.37
N GLN A 233 20.29 -1.99 13.68
CA GLN A 233 21.29 -1.17 14.37
C GLN A 233 21.68 -1.72 15.75
N LEU A 234 20.71 -2.26 16.49
CA LEU A 234 20.92 -2.87 17.81
C LEU A 234 21.53 -4.28 17.75
N GLY A 235 21.80 -4.80 16.54
CA GLY A 235 22.38 -6.12 16.37
C GLY A 235 21.41 -7.28 16.65
N LEU A 236 20.10 -7.09 16.51
CA LEU A 236 19.12 -8.17 16.65
C LEU A 236 19.12 -9.11 15.45
N GLY A 237 19.68 -8.70 14.33
CA GLY A 237 19.78 -9.49 13.12
C GLY A 237 20.26 -8.66 11.92
N TYR A 238 20.29 -9.31 10.76
CA TYR A 238 20.54 -8.68 9.47
C TYR A 238 19.27 -8.70 8.63
N GLY A 239 19.09 -7.74 7.69
CA GLY A 239 17.87 -7.64 6.90
C GLY A 239 18.02 -6.82 5.64
N MET A 240 17.01 -6.93 4.75
CA MET A 240 16.91 -6.12 3.53
C MET A 240 16.32 -4.75 3.84
N VAL A 241 17.07 -3.68 3.52
CA VAL A 241 16.72 -2.30 3.87
C VAL A 241 16.80 -1.40 2.64
N PRO A 242 15.85 -0.46 2.43
CA PRO A 242 15.96 0.54 1.38
C PRO A 242 17.19 1.42 1.58
N GLU A 243 18.06 1.52 0.57
CA GLU A 243 19.30 2.34 0.62
C GLU A 243 18.99 3.79 1.01
N LEU A 244 17.92 4.37 0.45
CA LEU A 244 17.51 5.76 0.72
C LEU A 244 17.24 6.05 2.20
N GLN A 245 16.80 5.05 2.97
CA GLN A 245 16.46 5.24 4.38
C GLN A 245 17.68 5.24 5.28
N VAL A 246 18.75 4.59 4.86
CA VAL A 246 19.93 4.29 5.70
C VAL A 246 21.23 4.88 5.19
N GLN A 247 21.19 5.69 4.15
CA GLN A 247 22.37 6.31 3.56
C GLN A 247 23.29 6.96 4.61
N PRO A 248 22.79 7.77 5.58
CA PRO A 248 23.66 8.35 6.61
C PRO A 248 24.29 7.32 7.57
N LEU A 249 23.66 6.17 7.75
CA LEU A 249 24.15 5.09 8.62
C LEU A 249 25.25 4.28 7.91
N LEU A 250 25.11 4.10 6.60
CA LEU A 250 26.14 3.48 5.75
C LEU A 250 27.37 4.37 5.68
N GLU A 251 27.23 5.66 5.46
CA GLU A 251 28.33 6.63 5.40
C GLU A 251 29.11 6.72 6.72
N LYS A 252 28.42 6.57 7.86
CA LYS A 252 29.03 6.54 9.20
C LYS A 252 29.64 5.17 9.56
N GLY A 253 29.42 4.14 8.74
CA GLY A 253 29.85 2.77 9.04
C GLY A 253 29.09 2.10 10.20
N THR A 254 27.96 2.67 10.64
CA THR A 254 27.09 2.08 11.68
C THR A 254 26.39 0.83 11.17
N LEU A 255 25.97 0.86 9.90
CA LEU A 255 25.47 -0.29 9.16
C LEU A 255 26.45 -0.65 8.04
N ILE A 256 26.58 -1.93 7.77
CA ILE A 256 27.48 -2.50 6.76
C ILE A 256 26.63 -3.28 5.76
N ASP A 257 26.90 -3.08 4.48
CA ASP A 257 26.35 -3.92 3.40
C ASP A 257 27.11 -5.24 3.43
N ILE A 258 26.42 -6.27 3.89
CA ILE A 258 27.02 -7.60 4.09
C ILE A 258 26.98 -8.48 2.86
N MET A 259 26.20 -8.10 1.84
CA MET A 259 26.04 -8.84 0.58
C MET A 259 25.97 -7.87 -0.61
N PRO A 260 27.08 -7.15 -0.95
CA PRO A 260 27.04 -6.13 -2.01
C PRO A 260 26.57 -6.66 -3.38
N GLU A 261 26.79 -7.95 -3.65
CA GLU A 261 26.36 -8.63 -4.90
C GLU A 261 24.87 -8.98 -4.91
N ALA A 262 24.19 -8.88 -3.77
CA ALA A 262 22.79 -9.27 -3.60
C ALA A 262 21.83 -8.08 -3.51
N GLN A 263 22.17 -6.96 -4.16
CA GLN A 263 21.31 -5.79 -4.23
C GLN A 263 20.06 -6.08 -5.05
N LEU A 264 18.90 -5.59 -4.57
CA LEU A 264 17.65 -5.68 -5.29
C LEU A 264 17.17 -4.28 -5.69
N ASP A 265 16.91 -4.09 -6.98
CA ASP A 265 16.30 -2.88 -7.52
C ASP A 265 14.82 -3.18 -7.82
N VAL A 266 13.93 -2.74 -6.96
CA VAL A 266 12.48 -2.92 -7.11
C VAL A 266 11.91 -1.78 -7.93
N PRO A 267 11.38 -2.04 -9.15
CA PRO A 267 10.75 -1.00 -9.95
C PRO A 267 9.46 -0.52 -9.24
N LEU A 268 9.21 0.77 -9.29
CA LEU A 268 8.01 1.39 -8.75
C LEU A 268 7.27 2.15 -9.85
N TYR A 269 5.96 2.05 -9.80
CA TYR A 269 5.04 2.69 -10.73
C TYR A 269 3.99 3.47 -9.96
N TRP A 270 3.57 4.60 -10.53
CA TRP A 270 2.41 5.36 -10.10
C TRP A 270 1.21 4.96 -10.93
N HIS A 271 0.25 4.29 -10.32
CA HIS A 271 -1.02 3.92 -10.96
C HIS A 271 -2.12 4.87 -10.52
N HIS A 272 -2.90 5.36 -11.48
CA HIS A 272 -4.02 6.24 -11.22
C HIS A 272 -5.11 6.10 -12.30
N TRP A 273 -6.32 6.54 -12.02
CA TRP A 273 -7.38 6.56 -13.01
C TRP A 273 -7.07 7.55 -14.15
N LYS A 274 -7.46 7.22 -15.40
CA LYS A 274 -7.30 8.12 -16.57
C LYS A 274 -8.01 9.45 -16.38
N ARG A 275 -9.17 9.42 -15.72
CA ARG A 275 -9.91 10.63 -15.33
C ARG A 275 -9.68 10.88 -13.86
N GLN A 276 -9.07 12.00 -13.54
CA GLN A 276 -8.81 12.44 -12.17
C GLN A 276 -9.25 13.88 -11.96
N SER A 277 -9.29 14.30 -10.70
CA SER A 277 -9.49 15.70 -10.36
C SER A 277 -8.24 16.52 -10.71
N LYS A 278 -8.40 17.83 -10.92
CA LYS A 278 -7.28 18.75 -11.15
C LYS A 278 -6.22 18.67 -10.05
N GLN A 279 -6.65 18.52 -8.79
CA GLN A 279 -5.74 18.38 -7.65
C GLN A 279 -4.91 17.11 -7.70
N LEU A 280 -5.54 16.00 -8.11
CA LEU A 280 -4.81 14.73 -8.28
C LEU A 280 -3.87 14.79 -9.50
N ASP A 281 -4.23 15.52 -10.57
CA ASP A 281 -3.31 15.75 -11.71
C ASP A 281 -2.04 16.47 -11.26
N VAL A 282 -2.15 17.58 -10.51
CA VAL A 282 -1.00 18.33 -9.98
C VAL A 282 -0.17 17.46 -9.04
N LEU A 283 -0.82 16.68 -8.19
CA LEU A 283 -0.14 15.76 -7.28
C LEU A 283 0.60 14.65 -8.05
N THR A 284 -0.03 14.07 -9.08
CA THR A 284 0.57 13.08 -9.98
C THR A 284 1.83 13.62 -10.66
N GLU A 285 1.76 14.82 -11.23
CA GLU A 285 2.94 15.46 -11.86
C GLU A 285 4.08 15.66 -10.86
N THR A 286 3.75 16.14 -9.65
CA THR A 286 4.74 16.34 -8.58
C THR A 286 5.42 15.04 -8.20
N ILE A 287 4.65 13.97 -7.97
CA ILE A 287 5.17 12.65 -7.58
C ILE A 287 6.08 12.10 -8.68
N VAL A 288 5.61 12.06 -9.92
CA VAL A 288 6.34 11.46 -11.04
C VAL A 288 7.64 12.21 -11.36
N GLN A 289 7.60 13.54 -11.35
CA GLN A 289 8.80 14.34 -11.64
C GLN A 289 9.86 14.23 -10.53
N SER A 290 9.43 14.18 -9.28
CA SER A 290 10.36 14.10 -8.14
C SER A 290 10.90 12.69 -7.95
N ALA A 291 10.07 11.67 -8.13
CA ALA A 291 10.50 10.27 -8.03
C ALA A 291 11.67 9.97 -9.00
N LYS A 292 11.57 10.43 -10.25
CA LYS A 292 12.64 10.28 -11.28
C LYS A 292 13.97 10.93 -10.90
N LYS A 293 14.01 11.84 -9.94
CA LYS A 293 15.24 12.48 -9.44
C LYS A 293 15.82 11.77 -8.22
N ILE A 294 14.98 11.06 -7.48
CA ILE A 294 15.31 10.44 -6.19
C ILE A 294 15.56 8.94 -6.36
N LEU A 295 14.69 8.27 -7.10
CA LEU A 295 14.79 6.85 -7.41
C LEU A 295 15.77 6.63 -8.57
N ARG A 296 16.34 5.42 -8.64
CA ARG A 296 17.33 5.04 -9.69
C ARG A 296 16.65 4.70 -11.03
#